data_9981b1cb5c0526b95d691f2372773e60
#
_entry.id   9981b1cb5c0526b95d691f2372773e60
#
_cell.length_a   1.000
_cell.length_b   1.000
_cell.length_c   1.000
_cell.angle_alpha   90.00
_cell.angle_beta   90.00
_cell.angle_gamma   90.00
#
_symmetry.space_group_name_H-M   'P 1'
#
loop_
_entity.id
_entity.type
_entity.pdbx_description
1 polymer ?
#
loop_
_entity_poly.entity_id
_entity_poly.type
_entity_poly.pdbx_seq_one_letter_code
_entity_poly.pdbx_strand_id
1 'polypeptide(L)'
;SGIRRRQADADTIDAYSSAIYMGLELITMAQKDDRFFVPLYMVNSVPVLVINTASSSAKVLYTYVQGTATGLQCSDSTFTYNNPSVMRTRCTETGSLEAYHCVCFPSPNATTKSNDGLWRMDVYTQTADNKYVKNVLDIKEPLLAGNMLVIKAFLKDDGTITTDSPEVGVSVELDWNP
;
A
#
# COMPACT_ATOMS: atom_id res chain seq x y z
N SER A 1 -19.36 14.59 4.80
CA SER A 1 -19.18 13.62 3.71
C SER A 1 -17.72 13.21 3.64
N GLY A 2 -17.45 11.97 3.29
CA GLY A 2 -16.09 11.42 3.20
C GLY A 2 -15.90 10.63 1.91
N ILE A 3 -14.65 10.42 1.55
CA ILE A 3 -14.26 9.57 0.42
C ILE A 3 -13.96 8.18 0.97
N ARG A 4 -14.61 7.15 0.42
CA ARG A 4 -14.39 5.75 0.78
C ARG A 4 -13.90 4.97 -0.41
N ARG A 5 -13.16 3.91 -0.16
CA ARG A 5 -12.76 2.95 -1.19
C ARG A 5 -13.99 2.19 -1.71
N ARG A 6 -13.96 1.89 -2.99
CA ARG A 6 -14.91 0.97 -3.58
C ARG A 6 -14.53 -0.46 -3.21
N GLN A 7 -15.46 -1.21 -2.69
CA GLN A 7 -15.26 -2.62 -2.37
C GLN A 7 -15.56 -3.47 -3.61
N ALA A 8 -14.61 -4.33 -3.99
CA ALA A 8 -14.75 -5.23 -5.14
C ALA A 8 -15.48 -6.53 -4.76
N ASP A 9 -15.14 -7.06 -3.58
CA ASP A 9 -15.76 -8.23 -2.96
C ASP A 9 -15.72 -8.10 -1.42
N ALA A 10 -16.10 -9.15 -0.69
CA ALA A 10 -16.24 -9.08 0.76
C ALA A 10 -14.94 -8.68 1.50
N ASP A 11 -13.78 -9.07 0.97
CA ASP A 11 -12.50 -8.96 1.67
C ASP A 11 -11.46 -8.09 0.94
N THR A 12 -11.66 -7.81 -0.36
CA THR A 12 -10.71 -7.07 -1.20
C THR A 12 -11.32 -5.77 -1.68
N ILE A 13 -10.54 -4.70 -1.63
CA ILE A 13 -10.93 -3.37 -2.07
C ILE A 13 -10.14 -2.99 -3.31
N ASP A 14 -10.83 -2.48 -4.34
CA ASP A 14 -10.16 -1.96 -5.53
C ASP A 14 -9.31 -0.74 -5.17
N ALA A 15 -8.09 -0.71 -5.71
CA ALA A 15 -7.23 0.46 -5.64
C ALA A 15 -7.86 1.62 -6.43
N TYR A 16 -7.59 2.84 -5.99
CA TYR A 16 -7.93 4.02 -6.79
C TYR A 16 -7.17 3.98 -8.12
N SER A 17 -7.84 4.35 -9.20
CA SER A 17 -7.23 4.39 -10.54
C SER A 17 -6.41 5.67 -10.77
N SER A 18 -6.61 6.69 -9.95
CA SER A 18 -6.01 8.01 -10.11
C SER A 18 -5.76 8.69 -8.77
N ALA A 19 -4.89 9.70 -8.77
CA ALA A 19 -4.65 10.55 -7.62
C ALA A 19 -5.91 11.32 -7.22
N ILE A 20 -6.11 11.47 -5.91
CA ILE A 20 -7.17 12.28 -5.33
C ILE A 20 -6.51 13.49 -4.69
N TYR A 21 -7.00 14.67 -5.05
CA TYR A 21 -6.56 15.94 -4.49
C TYR A 21 -7.66 16.54 -3.63
N MET A 22 -7.28 17.13 -2.52
CA MET A 22 -8.17 17.83 -1.62
C MET A 22 -7.58 19.20 -1.27
N GLY A 23 -8.46 20.20 -1.20
CA GLY A 23 -8.15 21.51 -0.64
C GLY A 23 -9.29 21.94 0.26
N LEU A 24 -8.95 22.65 1.32
CA LEU A 24 -9.90 23.26 2.25
C LEU A 24 -9.45 24.67 2.55
N GLU A 25 -10.36 25.65 2.38
CA GLU A 25 -10.11 27.04 2.69
C GLU A 25 -11.29 27.62 3.46
N LEU A 26 -11.00 28.35 4.53
CA LEU A 26 -12.00 29.08 5.29
C LEU A 26 -12.25 30.45 4.65
N ILE A 27 -13.44 30.65 4.09
CA ILE A 27 -13.84 31.90 3.45
C ILE A 27 -14.62 32.75 4.44
N THR A 28 -14.14 33.96 4.71
CA THR A 28 -14.85 34.97 5.50
C THR A 28 -15.69 35.85 4.58
N MET A 29 -16.99 35.82 4.74
CA MET A 29 -17.96 36.54 3.89
C MET A 29 -17.79 38.07 3.87
N ALA A 30 -16.96 38.62 4.75
CA ALA A 30 -16.66 40.07 4.79
C ALA A 30 -15.55 40.50 3.83
N GLN A 31 -14.86 39.59 3.16
CA GLN A 31 -13.83 39.89 2.17
C GLN A 31 -14.46 40.28 0.84
N LYS A 32 -14.04 41.43 0.34
CA LYS A 32 -14.52 41.98 -0.94
C LYS A 32 -13.81 41.41 -2.18
N ASP A 33 -12.87 40.50 -2.00
CA ASP A 33 -12.12 39.89 -3.09
C ASP A 33 -12.92 38.75 -3.71
N ASP A 34 -13.18 38.87 -5.02
CA ASP A 34 -13.88 37.84 -5.81
C ASP A 34 -12.99 36.62 -6.18
N ARG A 35 -11.76 36.59 -5.67
CA ARG A 35 -10.78 35.52 -5.99
C ARG A 35 -10.30 34.83 -4.74
N PHE A 36 -10.47 33.49 -4.71
CA PHE A 36 -9.99 32.62 -3.65
C PHE A 36 -8.97 31.66 -4.21
N PHE A 37 -7.88 31.43 -3.47
CA PHE A 37 -6.87 30.44 -3.80
C PHE A 37 -7.02 29.28 -2.82
N VAL A 38 -7.41 28.13 -3.33
CA VAL A 38 -7.49 26.90 -2.55
C VAL A 38 -6.34 25.97 -2.98
N PRO A 39 -5.32 25.79 -2.14
CA PRO A 39 -4.24 24.85 -2.45
C PRO A 39 -4.79 23.42 -2.44
N LEU A 40 -4.43 22.65 -3.46
CA LEU A 40 -4.80 21.24 -3.57
C LEU A 40 -3.62 20.35 -3.20
N TYR A 41 -3.84 19.43 -2.28
CA TYR A 41 -2.86 18.46 -1.84
C TYR A 41 -3.30 17.06 -2.24
N MET A 42 -2.36 16.25 -2.74
CA MET A 42 -2.63 14.85 -3.01
C MET A 42 -2.83 14.10 -1.69
N VAL A 43 -3.95 13.43 -1.55
CA VAL A 43 -4.31 12.69 -0.32
C VAL A 43 -4.06 11.19 -0.41
N ASN A 44 -3.71 10.70 -1.60
CA ASN A 44 -3.30 9.32 -1.81
C ASN A 44 -1.81 9.13 -1.57
N SER A 45 -1.43 7.86 -1.48
CA SER A 45 -0.05 7.37 -1.41
C SER A 45 0.13 6.24 -2.39
N VAL A 46 1.37 5.97 -2.78
CA VAL A 46 1.69 4.90 -3.73
C VAL A 46 2.77 3.99 -3.13
N PRO A 47 2.39 2.86 -2.50
CA PRO A 47 3.35 1.81 -2.17
C PRO A 47 3.80 1.09 -3.44
N VAL A 48 5.09 0.85 -3.55
CA VAL A 48 5.71 0.12 -4.68
C VAL A 48 6.65 -0.92 -4.11
N LEU A 49 6.40 -2.20 -4.41
CA LEU A 49 7.31 -3.29 -4.11
C LEU A 49 7.99 -3.72 -5.41
N VAL A 50 9.29 -3.50 -5.52
CA VAL A 50 10.09 -3.93 -6.66
C VAL A 50 10.78 -5.24 -6.29
N ILE A 51 10.39 -6.32 -6.95
CA ILE A 51 10.95 -7.65 -6.73
C ILE A 51 11.90 -7.99 -7.87
N ASN A 52 13.14 -8.33 -7.52
CA ASN A 52 14.11 -8.89 -8.47
C ASN A 52 13.93 -10.41 -8.51
N THR A 53 13.58 -10.92 -9.69
CA THR A 53 13.34 -12.35 -9.96
C THR A 53 14.46 -13.01 -10.76
N ALA A 54 15.56 -12.29 -11.06
CA ALA A 54 16.63 -12.75 -11.97
C ALA A 54 17.30 -14.06 -11.56
N SER A 55 17.35 -14.35 -10.25
CA SER A 55 18.01 -15.53 -9.70
C SER A 55 17.02 -16.55 -9.14
N SER A 56 15.76 -16.48 -9.55
CA SER A 56 14.70 -17.34 -9.01
C SER A 56 13.94 -18.07 -10.10
N SER A 57 13.66 -19.34 -9.85
CA SER A 57 12.72 -20.16 -10.62
C SER A 57 11.29 -20.07 -10.08
N ALA A 58 11.09 -19.48 -8.90
CA ALA A 58 9.79 -19.19 -8.34
C ALA A 58 9.16 -17.99 -9.04
N LYS A 59 7.84 -17.85 -8.90
CA LYS A 59 7.07 -16.73 -9.46
C LYS A 59 6.18 -16.09 -8.38
N VAL A 60 5.93 -14.80 -8.54
CA VAL A 60 4.94 -14.09 -7.74
C VAL A 60 3.55 -14.31 -8.35
N LEU A 61 2.57 -14.64 -7.53
CA LEU A 61 1.18 -14.84 -7.95
C LEU A 61 0.34 -13.61 -7.68
N TYR A 62 0.38 -13.11 -6.44
CA TYR A 62 -0.44 -11.99 -5.98
C TYR A 62 0.34 -11.17 -4.96
N THR A 63 0.05 -9.87 -4.92
CA THR A 63 0.47 -9.01 -3.81
C THR A 63 -0.69 -8.16 -3.34
N TYR A 64 -0.75 -7.95 -2.02
CA TYR A 64 -1.78 -7.15 -1.37
C TYR A 64 -1.15 -6.15 -0.43
N VAL A 65 -1.78 -4.98 -0.33
CA VAL A 65 -1.47 -3.94 0.65
C VAL A 65 -2.54 -3.94 1.73
N GLN A 66 -2.13 -3.89 2.99
CA GLN A 66 -3.03 -3.88 4.14
C GLN A 66 -2.62 -2.82 5.17
N GLY A 67 -3.57 -2.41 6.00
CA GLY A 67 -3.33 -1.47 7.10
C GLY A 67 -3.30 0.00 6.70
N THR A 68 -3.63 0.34 5.45
CA THR A 68 -3.82 1.73 5.02
C THR A 68 -5.22 2.22 5.34
N ALA A 69 -5.43 3.54 5.38
CA ALA A 69 -6.73 4.12 5.66
C ALA A 69 -7.81 3.67 4.68
N THR A 70 -9.03 3.53 5.17
CA THR A 70 -10.21 3.12 4.40
C THR A 70 -11.10 4.28 4.01
N GLY A 71 -10.88 5.44 4.58
CA GLY A 71 -11.64 6.65 4.27
C GLY A 71 -10.93 7.91 4.69
N LEU A 72 -11.41 9.02 4.16
CA LEU A 72 -11.00 10.37 4.49
C LEU A 72 -12.23 11.20 4.84
N GLN A 73 -12.23 11.78 6.03
CA GLN A 73 -13.22 12.74 6.48
C GLN A 73 -12.83 14.12 5.97
N CYS A 74 -13.61 14.69 5.04
CA CYS A 74 -13.25 15.93 4.39
C CYS A 74 -13.41 17.17 5.29
N SER A 75 -14.22 17.08 6.36
CA SER A 75 -14.48 18.22 7.25
C SER A 75 -13.29 18.63 8.11
N ASP A 76 -12.44 17.68 8.45
CA ASP A 76 -11.30 17.87 9.35
C ASP A 76 -10.00 17.23 8.82
N SER A 77 -10.03 16.73 7.58
CA SER A 77 -8.90 16.10 6.90
C SER A 77 -8.34 14.87 7.64
N THR A 78 -9.18 14.15 8.40
CA THR A 78 -8.75 12.97 9.14
C THR A 78 -8.97 11.69 8.35
N PHE A 79 -7.99 10.77 8.46
CA PHE A 79 -8.07 9.45 7.87
C PHE A 79 -8.72 8.46 8.85
N THR A 80 -9.53 7.54 8.33
CA THR A 80 -10.15 6.47 9.10
C THR A 80 -9.51 5.13 8.76
N TYR A 81 -9.25 4.31 9.80
CA TYR A 81 -8.56 3.03 9.71
C TYR A 81 -9.47 1.91 10.20
N ASN A 82 -10.46 1.54 9.40
CA ASN A 82 -11.35 0.43 9.71
C ASN A 82 -10.82 -0.86 9.10
N ASN A 83 -10.84 -1.94 9.87
CA ASN A 83 -10.41 -3.26 9.42
C ASN A 83 -11.48 -3.96 8.56
N PRO A 84 -11.02 -4.87 7.72
CA PRO A 84 -9.71 -4.99 7.10
C PRO A 84 -9.64 -4.19 5.80
N SER A 85 -8.58 -3.42 5.61
CA SER A 85 -8.31 -2.81 4.31
C SER A 85 -7.33 -3.70 3.55
N VAL A 86 -7.82 -4.56 2.70
CA VAL A 86 -6.99 -5.39 1.81
C VAL A 86 -7.12 -4.86 0.40
N MET A 87 -6.01 -4.56 -0.23
CA MET A 87 -5.99 -3.98 -1.56
C MET A 87 -5.04 -4.75 -2.47
N ARG A 88 -5.55 -5.24 -3.59
CA ARG A 88 -4.74 -5.91 -4.59
C ARG A 88 -3.89 -4.89 -5.36
N THR A 89 -2.62 -5.22 -5.57
CA THR A 89 -1.71 -4.41 -6.38
C THR A 89 -1.83 -4.76 -7.87
N ARG A 90 -1.26 -3.88 -8.69
CA ARG A 90 -0.99 -4.12 -10.11
C ARG A 90 0.49 -4.38 -10.30
N CYS A 91 0.86 -5.19 -11.27
CA CYS A 91 2.24 -5.46 -11.63
C CYS A 91 2.62 -4.74 -12.92
N THR A 92 3.83 -4.19 -12.93
CA THR A 92 4.53 -3.73 -14.13
C THR A 92 5.86 -4.44 -14.20
N GLU A 93 6.13 -5.13 -15.30
CA GLU A 93 7.33 -5.91 -15.51
C GLU A 93 8.34 -5.15 -16.38
N THR A 94 9.62 -5.21 -16.01
CA THR A 94 10.73 -4.68 -16.81
C THR A 94 11.92 -5.61 -16.67
N GLY A 95 12.10 -6.50 -17.63
CA GLY A 95 13.13 -7.55 -17.57
C GLY A 95 12.88 -8.51 -16.40
N SER A 96 13.85 -8.60 -15.50
CA SER A 96 13.76 -9.41 -14.28
C SER A 96 13.25 -8.64 -13.07
N LEU A 97 12.73 -7.44 -13.24
CA LEU A 97 12.15 -6.62 -12.19
C LEU A 97 10.63 -6.58 -12.35
N GLU A 98 9.93 -6.92 -11.30
CA GLU A 98 8.49 -6.84 -11.18
C GLU A 98 8.12 -5.78 -10.15
N ALA A 99 7.44 -4.71 -10.57
CA ALA A 99 6.99 -3.63 -9.71
C ALA A 99 5.50 -3.80 -9.38
N TYR A 100 5.21 -4.11 -8.13
CA TYR A 100 3.86 -4.26 -7.60
C TYR A 100 3.44 -2.97 -6.89
N HIS A 101 2.39 -2.34 -7.35
CA HIS A 101 1.96 -1.03 -6.87
C HIS A 101 0.44 -0.89 -6.83
N CYS A 102 -0.04 0.02 -6.00
CA CYS A 102 -1.42 0.49 -6.00
C CYS A 102 -1.48 1.95 -5.55
N VAL A 103 -2.59 2.61 -5.82
CA VAL A 103 -2.89 3.91 -5.24
C VAL A 103 -3.82 3.69 -4.05
N CYS A 104 -3.42 4.13 -2.87
CA CYS A 104 -4.17 3.92 -1.63
C CYS A 104 -4.16 5.18 -0.77
N PHE A 105 -4.91 5.19 0.32
CA PHE A 105 -4.74 6.19 1.38
C PHE A 105 -3.50 5.89 2.23
N PRO A 106 -3.03 6.87 3.01
CA PRO A 106 -1.87 6.70 3.88
C PRO A 106 -2.01 5.59 4.91
N SER A 107 -0.87 5.16 5.46
CA SER A 107 -0.84 4.34 6.67
C SER A 107 -0.98 5.20 7.92
N PRO A 108 -1.20 4.60 9.10
CA PRO A 108 -0.96 5.28 10.37
C PRO A 108 0.49 5.78 10.45
N ASN A 109 0.71 6.87 11.20
CA ASN A 109 2.05 7.43 11.42
C ASN A 109 2.74 6.84 12.65
N ALA A 110 1.98 6.19 13.53
CA ALA A 110 2.47 5.57 14.74
C ALA A 110 1.66 4.32 15.07
N THR A 111 2.28 3.36 15.74
CA THR A 111 1.63 2.17 16.28
C THR A 111 1.66 2.22 17.82
N THR A 112 0.67 1.61 18.44
CA THR A 112 0.61 1.45 19.90
C THR A 112 1.54 0.32 20.38
N LYS A 113 2.03 -0.51 19.48
CA LYS A 113 2.94 -1.64 19.75
C LYS A 113 4.28 -1.41 19.07
N SER A 114 5.34 -1.39 19.83
CA SER A 114 6.67 -1.01 19.37
C SER A 114 7.31 -1.94 18.33
N ASN A 115 6.78 -3.14 18.13
CA ASN A 115 7.34 -4.14 17.22
C ASN A 115 6.49 -4.41 15.98
N ASP A 116 5.27 -3.88 15.90
CA ASP A 116 4.39 -4.10 14.77
C ASP A 116 4.71 -3.09 13.65
N GLY A 117 4.55 -3.52 12.40
CA GLY A 117 4.55 -2.61 11.25
C GLY A 117 3.36 -1.64 11.29
N LEU A 118 3.52 -0.50 10.65
CA LEU A 118 2.44 0.49 10.48
C LEU A 118 1.42 0.04 9.43
N TRP A 119 1.91 -0.69 8.44
CA TRP A 119 1.15 -1.32 7.38
C TRP A 119 1.95 -2.51 6.84
N ARG A 120 1.34 -3.31 5.98
CA ARG A 120 2.02 -4.49 5.46
C ARG A 120 1.71 -4.76 3.99
N MET A 121 2.59 -5.55 3.36
CA MET A 121 2.34 -6.17 2.06
C MET A 121 2.40 -7.68 2.21
N ASP A 122 1.38 -8.37 1.70
CA ASP A 122 1.38 -9.83 1.60
C ASP A 122 1.77 -10.21 0.16
N VAL A 123 2.75 -11.09 0.01
CA VAL A 123 3.25 -11.56 -1.29
C VAL A 123 3.13 -13.06 -1.37
N TYR A 124 2.30 -13.52 -2.28
CA TYR A 124 2.05 -14.93 -2.53
C TYR A 124 2.88 -15.40 -3.71
N THR A 125 3.67 -16.45 -3.49
CA THR A 125 4.59 -16.99 -4.48
C THR A 125 4.35 -18.47 -4.70
N GLN A 126 4.82 -18.96 -5.85
CA GLN A 126 4.80 -20.37 -6.19
C GLN A 126 6.21 -20.79 -6.65
N THR A 127 6.73 -21.86 -6.05
CA THR A 127 8.01 -22.46 -6.42
C THR A 127 7.88 -23.30 -7.69
N ALA A 128 9.01 -23.69 -8.28
CA ALA A 128 9.03 -24.54 -9.48
C ALA A 128 8.42 -25.93 -9.24
N ASP A 129 8.47 -26.44 -8.00
CA ASP A 129 7.86 -27.70 -7.58
C ASP A 129 6.40 -27.54 -7.09
N ASN A 130 5.76 -26.41 -7.44
CA ASN A 130 4.37 -26.09 -7.15
C ASN A 130 4.01 -25.96 -5.66
N LYS A 131 4.96 -25.63 -4.81
CA LYS A 131 4.66 -25.22 -3.43
C LYS A 131 4.28 -23.75 -3.39
N TYR A 132 3.36 -23.44 -2.48
CA TYR A 132 2.88 -22.07 -2.28
C TYR A 132 3.45 -21.48 -1.00
N VAL A 133 3.91 -20.25 -1.07
CA VAL A 133 4.51 -19.54 0.06
C VAL A 133 3.85 -18.16 0.18
N LYS A 134 3.46 -17.81 1.39
CA LYS A 134 2.99 -16.45 1.72
C LYS A 134 4.08 -15.73 2.49
N ASN A 135 4.59 -14.65 1.91
CA ASN A 135 5.53 -13.75 2.55
C ASN A 135 4.76 -12.55 3.10
N VAL A 136 4.99 -12.21 4.36
CA VAL A 136 4.41 -11.04 5.02
C VAL A 136 5.52 -10.04 5.27
N LEU A 137 5.40 -8.86 4.66
CA LEU A 137 6.31 -7.74 4.82
C LEU A 137 5.65 -6.73 5.76
N ASP A 138 6.11 -6.66 7.00
CA ASP A 138 5.70 -5.67 7.99
C ASP A 138 6.56 -4.42 7.86
N ILE A 139 5.94 -3.29 7.50
CA ILE A 139 6.64 -2.06 7.14
C ILE A 139 6.47 -1.05 8.27
N LYS A 140 7.61 -0.60 8.83
CA LYS A 140 7.68 0.36 9.94
C LYS A 140 7.78 1.81 9.46
N GLU A 141 8.15 2.02 8.20
CA GLU A 141 8.15 3.34 7.58
C GLU A 141 6.72 3.76 7.22
N PRO A 142 6.24 4.94 7.65
CA PRO A 142 4.89 5.38 7.36
C PRO A 142 4.72 5.70 5.87
N LEU A 143 3.59 5.30 5.32
CA LEU A 143 3.17 5.66 3.98
C LEU A 143 2.39 6.96 4.03
N LEU A 144 3.04 8.07 3.70
CA LEU A 144 2.49 9.42 3.82
C LEU A 144 1.67 9.84 2.60
N ALA A 145 0.67 10.70 2.81
CA ALA A 145 -0.08 11.32 1.73
C ALA A 145 0.83 12.12 0.79
N GLY A 146 0.59 12.02 -0.51
CA GLY A 146 1.40 12.65 -1.54
C GLY A 146 2.72 11.95 -1.85
N ASN A 147 3.07 10.88 -1.14
CA ASN A 147 4.35 10.21 -1.29
C ASN A 147 4.23 8.84 -1.99
N MET A 148 5.31 8.48 -2.66
CA MET A 148 5.58 7.13 -3.15
C MET A 148 6.64 6.51 -2.24
N LEU A 149 6.39 5.31 -1.73
CA LEU A 149 7.36 4.52 -0.98
C LEU A 149 7.76 3.30 -1.79
N VAL A 150 9.06 3.17 -2.09
CA VAL A 150 9.60 2.07 -2.89
C VAL A 150 10.38 1.12 -1.98
N ILE A 151 9.95 -0.14 -1.94
CA ILE A 151 10.62 -1.24 -1.24
C ILE A 151 11.25 -2.15 -2.28
N LYS A 152 12.54 -2.46 -2.12
CA LYS A 152 13.27 -3.39 -2.99
C LYS A 152 13.37 -4.75 -2.31
N ALA A 153 13.11 -5.80 -3.07
CA ALA A 153 13.12 -7.17 -2.58
C ALA A 153 13.72 -8.13 -3.62
N PHE A 154 14.09 -9.30 -3.16
CA PHE A 154 14.64 -10.39 -3.96
C PHE A 154 13.83 -11.65 -3.73
N LEU A 155 13.42 -12.31 -4.81
CA LEU A 155 12.75 -13.59 -4.76
C LEU A 155 13.79 -14.72 -4.81
N LYS A 156 13.64 -15.70 -3.93
CA LYS A 156 14.46 -16.90 -3.89
C LYS A 156 13.74 -18.10 -4.51
N ASP A 157 14.49 -19.16 -4.86
CA ASP A 157 13.97 -20.40 -5.46
C ASP A 157 12.94 -21.12 -4.57
N ASP A 158 13.07 -20.98 -3.26
CA ASP A 158 12.15 -21.55 -2.28
C ASP A 158 10.85 -20.74 -2.10
N GLY A 159 10.65 -19.70 -2.91
CA GLY A 159 9.49 -18.82 -2.86
C GLY A 159 9.55 -17.77 -1.77
N THR A 160 10.61 -17.72 -0.96
CA THR A 160 10.77 -16.68 0.07
C THR A 160 11.27 -15.38 -0.53
N ILE A 161 10.92 -14.26 0.13
CA ILE A 161 11.36 -12.91 -0.24
C ILE A 161 12.30 -12.39 0.83
N THR A 162 13.35 -11.70 0.39
CA THR A 162 14.26 -10.96 1.27
C THR A 162 14.35 -9.50 0.84
N THR A 163 14.64 -8.62 1.78
CA THR A 163 14.86 -7.18 1.55
C THR A 163 16.04 -6.69 2.35
N ASP A 164 16.72 -5.68 1.84
CA ASP A 164 17.82 -5.01 2.53
C ASP A 164 17.32 -3.79 3.35
N SER A 165 16.03 -3.50 3.31
CA SER A 165 15.45 -2.37 4.06
C SER A 165 15.35 -2.72 5.55
N PRO A 166 15.99 -1.94 6.47
CA PRO A 166 15.91 -2.17 7.91
C PRO A 166 14.50 -1.90 8.47
N GLU A 167 13.67 -1.14 7.76
CA GLU A 167 12.30 -0.78 8.15
C GLU A 167 11.26 -1.84 7.75
N VAL A 168 11.71 -2.93 7.14
CA VAL A 168 10.82 -4.01 6.68
C VAL A 168 11.19 -5.31 7.35
N GLY A 169 10.29 -5.82 8.20
CA GLY A 169 10.36 -7.17 8.74
C GLY A 169 9.73 -8.15 7.77
N VAL A 170 10.41 -9.25 7.45
CA VAL A 170 9.86 -10.32 6.60
C VAL A 170 9.61 -11.56 7.42
N SER A 171 8.38 -12.07 7.38
CA SER A 171 8.00 -13.37 7.92
C SER A 171 7.37 -14.24 6.84
N VAL A 172 7.40 -15.54 7.02
CA VAL A 172 6.92 -16.52 6.04
C VAL A 172 5.90 -17.42 6.68
N GLU A 173 4.73 -17.53 6.06
CA GLU A 173 3.72 -18.51 6.39
C GLU A 173 3.84 -19.67 5.37
N LEU A 174 4.26 -20.84 5.88
CA LEU A 174 4.33 -22.10 5.09
C LEU A 174 2.94 -22.75 5.06
N ASP A 175 2.70 -23.57 4.02
CA ASP A 175 1.46 -24.32 3.83
C ASP A 175 0.22 -23.46 3.51
N TRP A 176 0.45 -22.28 2.92
CA TRP A 176 -0.65 -21.56 2.33
C TRP A 176 -1.25 -22.36 1.18
N ASN A 177 -2.56 -22.63 1.27
CA ASN A 177 -3.31 -23.34 0.24
C ASN A 177 -4.23 -22.33 -0.45
N PRO A 178 -4.06 -22.09 -1.76
CA PRO A 178 -4.85 -21.09 -2.51
C PRO A 178 -6.33 -21.45 -2.65
#